data_a9172258a7b063d600eef0e514f068e4
#
_entry.id   a9172258a7b063d600eef0e514f068e4
#
_cell.length_a   1.000
_cell.length_b   1.000
_cell.length_c   1.000
_cell.angle_alpha   90.00
_cell.angle_beta   90.00
_cell.angle_gamma   90.00
#
_symmetry.space_group_name_H-M   'P 1'
#
loop_
_entity.id
_entity.type
_entity.pdbx_description
1 polymer ?
#
loop_
_entity_poly.entity_id
_entity_poly.type
_entity_poly.pdbx_seq_one_letter_code
_entity_poly.pdbx_strand_id
1 'polypeptide(L)'
;MATLDYQNRDDAARERKGILRQLFGPCQKEVWAALAAEIDARYEAGGWWKGSRVVAEVGPWQVTLDTVRRDKLVFTRLRAPFVNPEGFRFRIHRRHLFSGLTEMLGAQDIEIGEAQFDRDFVIKSNDPARVRQLLASPRMRLLLDWQPRIHFAVRDDGGWFGAKFPQGVDELYFECIGVLKDHELLKGLFDLFAETLEQLCIMGSAYETPPGVTL
;
A
#
# COMPACT_ATOMS: atom_id res chain seq x y z
N MET A 1 46.71 4.86 -20.68
CA MET A 1 46.83 4.96 -19.21
C MET A 1 45.51 5.33 -18.50
N ALA A 2 44.54 5.98 -19.15
CA ALA A 2 43.22 6.37 -18.57
C ALA A 2 42.20 5.25 -18.42
N THR A 3 42.32 4.15 -19.17
CA THR A 3 41.31 3.04 -19.19
C THR A 3 41.43 2.10 -17.99
N LEU A 4 42.61 1.92 -17.44
CA LEU A 4 42.90 1.10 -16.26
C LEU A 4 42.35 1.72 -14.95
N ASP A 5 42.33 3.05 -14.88
CA ASP A 5 41.87 3.80 -13.70
C ASP A 5 40.33 3.79 -13.58
N TYR A 6 39.62 3.68 -14.71
CA TYR A 6 38.16 3.62 -14.74
C TYR A 6 37.64 2.23 -14.32
N GLN A 7 38.29 1.15 -14.77
CA GLN A 7 37.94 -0.21 -14.38
C GLN A 7 38.15 -0.46 -12.89
N ASN A 8 39.23 0.06 -12.32
CA ASN A 8 39.55 -0.10 -10.90
C ASN A 8 38.56 0.65 -9.98
N ARG A 9 37.97 1.75 -10.44
CA ARG A 9 36.91 2.49 -9.74
C ARG A 9 35.57 1.77 -9.77
N ASP A 10 35.23 1.14 -10.88
CA ASP A 10 33.98 0.37 -11.02
C ASP A 10 34.02 -0.93 -10.20
N ASP A 11 35.16 -1.60 -10.14
CA ASP A 11 35.35 -2.81 -9.33
C ASP A 11 35.32 -2.48 -7.83
N ALA A 12 35.96 -1.41 -7.38
CA ALA A 12 35.89 -0.95 -6.01
C ALA A 12 34.46 -0.50 -5.59
N ALA A 13 33.70 0.08 -6.52
CA ALA A 13 32.30 0.45 -6.28
C ALA A 13 31.37 -0.78 -6.20
N ARG A 14 31.63 -1.82 -7.00
CA ARG A 14 30.90 -3.10 -6.94
C ARG A 14 31.21 -3.86 -5.66
N GLU A 15 32.45 -3.89 -5.24
CA GLU A 15 32.89 -4.57 -4.01
C GLU A 15 32.30 -3.86 -2.76
N ARG A 16 32.32 -2.53 -2.70
CA ARG A 16 31.64 -1.74 -1.65
C ARG A 16 30.13 -1.99 -1.62
N LYS A 17 29.46 -2.07 -2.78
CA LYS A 17 28.05 -2.44 -2.86
C LYS A 17 27.80 -3.87 -2.35
N GLY A 18 28.67 -4.82 -2.66
CA GLY A 18 28.59 -6.20 -2.18
C GLY A 18 28.69 -6.28 -0.64
N ILE A 19 29.65 -5.59 -0.04
CA ILE A 19 29.87 -5.54 1.41
C ILE A 19 28.67 -4.85 2.11
N LEU A 20 28.21 -3.74 1.58
CA LEU A 20 27.03 -3.03 2.12
C LEU A 20 25.76 -3.89 2.04
N ARG A 21 25.59 -4.66 0.95
CA ARG A 21 24.47 -5.58 0.78
C ARG A 21 24.48 -6.73 1.80
N GLN A 22 25.67 -7.24 2.13
CA GLN A 22 25.84 -8.27 3.17
C GLN A 22 25.54 -7.72 4.57
N LEU A 23 25.87 -6.44 4.84
CA LEU A 23 25.68 -5.81 6.16
C LEU A 23 24.28 -5.23 6.37
N PHE A 24 23.65 -4.70 5.34
CA PHE A 24 22.40 -3.93 5.43
C PHE A 24 21.23 -4.51 4.61
N GLY A 25 21.42 -5.64 3.94
CA GLY A 25 20.44 -6.23 3.03
C GLY A 25 20.24 -5.41 1.72
N PRO A 26 19.30 -5.82 0.86
CA PRO A 26 19.05 -5.14 -0.42
C PRO A 26 18.52 -3.72 -0.19
N CYS A 27 18.88 -2.80 -1.09
CA CYS A 27 18.35 -1.44 -1.02
C CYS A 27 16.91 -1.37 -1.58
N GLN A 28 16.16 -0.34 -1.17
CA GLN A 28 14.77 -0.12 -1.64
C GLN A 28 14.66 -0.21 -3.16
N LYS A 29 15.56 0.43 -3.89
CA LYS A 29 15.54 0.47 -5.36
C LYS A 29 15.65 -0.91 -5.98
N GLU A 30 16.51 -1.77 -5.43
CA GLU A 30 16.70 -3.15 -5.92
C GLU A 30 15.45 -4.00 -5.67
N VAL A 31 14.89 -3.92 -4.46
CA VAL A 31 13.68 -4.68 -4.11
C VAL A 31 12.48 -4.22 -4.93
N TRP A 32 12.26 -2.92 -5.04
CA TRP A 32 11.10 -2.38 -5.76
C TRP A 32 11.21 -2.58 -7.28
N ALA A 33 12.41 -2.53 -7.85
CA ALA A 33 12.62 -2.85 -9.26
C ALA A 33 12.41 -4.34 -9.55
N ALA A 34 12.86 -5.23 -8.66
CA ALA A 34 12.62 -6.67 -8.77
C ALA A 34 11.14 -7.00 -8.66
N LEU A 35 10.45 -6.40 -7.68
CA LEU A 35 9.00 -6.53 -7.53
C LEU A 35 8.26 -6.10 -8.79
N ALA A 36 8.58 -4.91 -9.32
CA ALA A 36 7.93 -4.39 -10.52
C ALA A 36 8.10 -5.33 -11.72
N ALA A 37 9.29 -5.91 -11.89
CA ALA A 37 9.54 -6.89 -12.95
C ALA A 37 8.74 -8.20 -12.77
N GLU A 38 8.52 -8.64 -11.52
CA GLU A 38 7.77 -9.86 -11.22
C GLU A 38 6.27 -9.71 -11.43
N ILE A 39 5.70 -8.55 -11.03
CA ILE A 39 4.24 -8.30 -11.13
C ILE A 39 3.85 -7.55 -12.42
N ASP A 40 4.74 -7.48 -13.41
CA ASP A 40 4.53 -6.75 -14.67
C ASP A 40 4.13 -5.27 -14.47
N ALA A 41 4.79 -4.62 -13.51
CA ALA A 41 4.56 -3.23 -13.17
C ALA A 41 5.68 -2.32 -13.65
N ARG A 42 5.41 -1.02 -13.74
CA ARG A 42 6.39 -0.01 -14.10
C ARG A 42 7.14 0.50 -12.86
N TYR A 43 8.46 0.33 -12.84
CA TYR A 43 9.32 0.97 -11.86
C TYR A 43 9.78 2.35 -12.35
N GLU A 44 9.51 3.37 -11.56
CA GLU A 44 9.97 4.73 -11.80
C GLU A 44 11.02 5.12 -10.77
N ALA A 45 12.26 5.26 -11.24
CA ALA A 45 13.35 5.67 -10.37
C ALA A 45 13.13 7.10 -9.86
N GLY A 46 13.28 7.28 -8.56
CA GLY A 46 13.19 8.59 -7.93
C GLY A 46 14.32 9.52 -8.38
N GLY A 47 14.01 10.79 -8.52
CA GLY A 47 14.95 11.86 -8.76
C GLY A 47 15.27 12.65 -7.49
N TRP A 48 15.86 13.84 -7.67
CA TRP A 48 16.23 14.74 -6.57
C TRP A 48 15.03 15.13 -5.68
N TRP A 49 13.82 15.29 -6.27
CA TRP A 49 12.63 15.78 -5.59
C TRP A 49 11.53 14.74 -5.40
N LYS A 50 11.56 13.64 -6.15
CA LYS A 50 10.55 12.57 -6.09
C LYS A 50 11.18 11.27 -5.66
N GLY A 51 10.56 10.56 -4.71
CA GLY A 51 10.93 9.20 -4.36
C GLY A 51 10.71 8.22 -5.51
N SER A 52 11.34 7.04 -5.44
CA SER A 52 11.03 5.95 -6.37
C SER A 52 9.59 5.47 -6.15
N ARG A 53 8.94 5.01 -7.23
CA ARG A 53 7.60 4.41 -7.16
C ARG A 53 7.47 3.18 -8.06
N VAL A 54 6.53 2.32 -7.73
CA VAL A 54 6.08 1.20 -8.56
C VAL A 54 4.63 1.46 -8.92
N VAL A 55 4.29 1.34 -10.19
CA VAL A 55 2.95 1.57 -10.71
C VAL A 55 2.50 0.31 -11.44
N ALA A 56 1.49 -0.37 -10.91
CA ALA A 56 0.88 -1.56 -11.51
C ALA A 56 -0.53 -1.23 -12.03
N GLU A 57 -0.89 -1.86 -13.14
CA GLU A 57 -2.26 -1.86 -13.64
C GLU A 57 -2.97 -3.09 -13.10
N VAL A 58 -4.08 -2.89 -12.42
CA VAL A 58 -4.91 -3.95 -11.83
C VAL A 58 -6.33 -3.79 -12.40
N GLY A 59 -6.63 -4.52 -13.49
CA GLY A 59 -7.84 -4.26 -14.25
C GLY A 59 -7.88 -2.82 -14.74
N PRO A 60 -8.96 -2.06 -14.48
CA PRO A 60 -9.06 -0.65 -14.88
C PRO A 60 -8.38 0.33 -13.90
N TRP A 61 -7.83 -0.16 -12.80
CA TRP A 61 -7.24 0.66 -11.75
C TRP A 61 -5.73 0.69 -11.79
N GLN A 62 -5.18 1.83 -11.40
CA GLN A 62 -3.75 2.00 -11.23
C GLN A 62 -3.40 1.95 -9.73
N VAL A 63 -2.54 0.99 -9.36
CA VAL A 63 -2.04 0.83 -7.98
C VAL A 63 -0.63 1.39 -7.90
N THR A 64 -0.42 2.38 -7.05
CA THR A 64 0.85 3.08 -6.90
C THR A 64 1.48 2.84 -5.53
N LEU A 65 2.65 2.23 -5.51
CA LEU A 65 3.52 2.10 -4.34
C LEU A 65 4.51 3.26 -4.32
N ASP A 66 4.56 4.02 -3.23
CA ASP A 66 5.51 5.11 -3.04
C ASP A 66 5.95 5.26 -1.57
N THR A 67 6.78 6.24 -1.30
CA THR A 67 7.10 6.68 0.06
C THR A 67 6.75 8.15 0.24
N VAL A 68 6.28 8.49 1.43
CA VAL A 68 6.06 9.86 1.86
C VAL A 68 6.81 10.13 3.16
N ARG A 69 7.35 11.33 3.28
CA ARG A 69 7.94 11.82 4.53
C ARG A 69 6.96 12.77 5.21
N ARG A 70 6.65 12.48 6.46
CA ARG A 70 5.88 13.36 7.34
C ARG A 70 6.73 13.59 8.60
N ASP A 71 7.04 14.83 8.88
CA ASP A 71 7.97 15.21 9.94
C ASP A 71 9.32 14.47 9.82
N LYS A 72 9.68 13.67 10.80
CA LYS A 72 10.93 12.89 10.85
C LYS A 72 10.76 11.44 10.41
N LEU A 73 9.53 11.02 10.07
CA LEU A 73 9.20 9.63 9.71
C LEU A 73 9.01 9.48 8.21
N VAL A 74 9.42 8.34 7.70
CA VAL A 74 9.12 7.88 6.33
C VAL A 74 8.05 6.82 6.42
N PHE A 75 7.08 6.88 5.52
CA PHE A 75 6.01 5.90 5.41
C PHE A 75 6.06 5.28 4.01
N THR A 76 5.86 3.97 3.93
CA THR A 76 5.52 3.29 2.68
C THR A 76 4.02 3.34 2.50
N ARG A 77 3.56 3.70 1.30
CA ARG A 77 2.14 3.78 0.93
C ARG A 77 1.87 2.93 -0.31
N LEU A 78 0.69 2.31 -0.32
CA LEU A 78 0.09 1.78 -1.53
C LEU A 78 -1.26 2.47 -1.73
N ARG A 79 -1.58 2.88 -2.96
CA ARG A 79 -2.76 3.71 -3.26
C ARG A 79 -3.38 3.34 -4.57
N ALA A 80 -4.72 3.28 -4.60
CA ALA A 80 -5.50 3.04 -5.82
C ALA A 80 -6.78 3.89 -5.80
N PRO A 81 -6.86 4.99 -6.56
CA PRO A 81 -8.11 5.71 -6.77
C PRO A 81 -9.12 4.82 -7.52
N PHE A 82 -10.39 4.90 -7.12
CA PHE A 82 -11.48 4.17 -7.77
C PHE A 82 -12.81 4.93 -7.66
N VAL A 83 -13.75 4.63 -8.55
CA VAL A 83 -15.09 5.23 -8.55
C VAL A 83 -15.94 4.56 -7.48
N ASN A 84 -16.39 5.31 -6.48
CA ASN A 84 -17.17 4.88 -5.31
C ASN A 84 -18.37 5.82 -5.05
N PRO A 85 -19.39 5.82 -5.91
CA PRO A 85 -20.50 6.77 -5.80
C PRO A 85 -21.36 6.54 -4.57
N GLU A 86 -21.41 5.31 -4.02
CA GLU A 86 -22.12 5.00 -2.78
C GLU A 86 -21.38 5.48 -1.53
N GLY A 87 -20.11 5.89 -1.64
CA GLY A 87 -19.32 6.37 -0.53
C GLY A 87 -19.06 5.34 0.56
N PHE A 88 -18.95 4.05 0.18
CA PHE A 88 -18.60 3.00 1.14
C PHE A 88 -17.16 3.16 1.62
N ARG A 89 -16.98 3.31 2.93
CA ARG A 89 -15.68 3.56 3.55
C ARG A 89 -15.45 2.66 4.74
N PHE A 90 -14.22 2.20 4.87
CA PHE A 90 -13.77 1.41 6.01
C PHE A 90 -12.34 1.77 6.39
N ARG A 91 -11.97 1.35 7.62
CA ARG A 91 -10.60 1.38 8.12
C ARG A 91 -10.33 0.10 8.91
N ILE A 92 -9.20 -0.53 8.60
CA ILE A 92 -8.74 -1.76 9.25
C ILE A 92 -7.29 -1.55 9.67
N HIS A 93 -6.96 -1.82 10.92
CA HIS A 93 -5.59 -1.77 11.42
C HIS A 93 -5.35 -2.78 12.53
N ARG A 94 -4.08 -3.14 12.77
CA ARG A 94 -3.72 -3.99 13.90
C ARG A 94 -3.98 -3.28 15.23
N ARG A 95 -4.62 -3.96 16.18
CA ARG A 95 -5.02 -3.39 17.48
C ARG A 95 -3.83 -2.84 18.28
N HIS A 96 -2.69 -3.52 18.27
CA HIS A 96 -1.51 -3.13 19.04
C HIS A 96 -0.69 -1.97 18.47
N LEU A 97 -0.96 -1.54 17.23
CA LEU A 97 -0.15 -0.52 16.56
C LEU A 97 -0.64 0.91 16.76
N PHE A 98 -1.88 1.11 17.19
CA PHE A 98 -2.55 2.42 17.20
C PHE A 98 -3.27 2.74 18.51
N SER A 99 -2.63 2.51 19.65
CA SER A 99 -3.19 2.87 20.96
C SER A 99 -3.41 4.38 21.18
N GLY A 100 -2.95 5.23 20.29
CA GLY A 100 -3.06 6.69 20.38
C GLY A 100 -3.96 7.39 19.35
N LEU A 101 -4.48 6.68 18.34
CA LEU A 101 -5.34 7.27 17.27
C LEU A 101 -6.84 6.94 17.43
N THR A 102 -7.27 6.59 18.63
CA THR A 102 -8.61 6.09 18.93
C THR A 102 -9.71 7.17 18.84
N GLU A 103 -9.39 8.43 18.65
CA GLU A 103 -10.37 9.51 18.86
C GLU A 103 -11.09 10.01 17.59
N MET A 104 -10.84 9.45 16.41
CA MET A 104 -11.31 10.12 15.20
C MET A 104 -12.63 9.67 14.57
N LEU A 105 -13.37 8.75 15.11
CA LEU A 105 -14.78 8.53 14.69
C LEU A 105 -15.47 7.74 15.80
N GLY A 106 -16.38 8.28 16.54
CA GLY A 106 -17.19 7.65 17.59
C GLY A 106 -17.97 6.37 17.19
N ALA A 107 -17.49 5.66 16.15
CA ALA A 107 -18.00 4.39 15.70
C ALA A 107 -17.41 3.24 16.52
N GLN A 108 -18.26 2.35 17.02
CA GLN A 108 -17.86 1.12 17.68
C GLN A 108 -17.02 0.24 16.76
N ASP A 109 -16.10 -0.54 17.33
CA ASP A 109 -15.37 -1.57 16.59
C ASP A 109 -16.38 -2.59 16.03
N ILE A 110 -16.20 -2.96 14.78
CA ILE A 110 -17.05 -3.94 14.10
C ILE A 110 -16.40 -5.31 14.25
N GLU A 111 -17.15 -6.27 14.77
CA GLU A 111 -16.76 -7.68 14.80
C GLU A 111 -17.33 -8.40 13.59
N ILE A 112 -16.51 -9.28 13.00
CA ILE A 112 -16.89 -10.11 11.84
C ILE A 112 -17.28 -11.54 12.25
N GLY A 113 -17.13 -11.89 13.53
CA GLY A 113 -17.44 -13.22 14.08
C GLY A 113 -16.29 -14.21 13.98
N GLU A 114 -15.09 -13.78 13.60
CA GLU A 114 -13.87 -14.57 13.56
C GLU A 114 -12.99 -14.20 14.75
N ALA A 115 -13.03 -14.99 15.83
CA ALA A 115 -12.45 -14.64 17.13
C ALA A 115 -10.97 -14.26 17.11
N GLN A 116 -10.17 -14.86 16.22
CA GLN A 116 -8.76 -14.53 16.03
C GLN A 116 -8.63 -13.15 15.36
N PHE A 117 -9.34 -12.95 14.27
CA PHE A 117 -9.31 -11.71 13.49
C PHE A 117 -9.82 -10.53 14.32
N ASP A 118 -10.93 -10.70 15.03
CA ASP A 118 -11.54 -9.67 15.90
C ASP A 118 -10.62 -9.28 17.09
N ARG A 119 -9.76 -10.20 17.55
CA ARG A 119 -8.72 -9.89 18.55
C ARG A 119 -7.56 -9.09 17.98
N ASP A 120 -7.16 -9.39 16.74
CA ASP A 120 -5.94 -8.85 16.16
C ASP A 120 -6.17 -7.54 15.43
N PHE A 121 -7.40 -7.29 14.97
CA PHE A 121 -7.73 -6.11 14.19
C PHE A 121 -8.78 -5.22 14.84
N VAL A 122 -8.71 -3.94 14.53
CA VAL A 122 -9.78 -2.96 14.76
C VAL A 122 -10.37 -2.63 13.39
N ILE A 123 -11.69 -2.77 13.27
CA ILE A 123 -12.44 -2.53 12.04
C ILE A 123 -13.45 -1.42 12.30
N LYS A 124 -13.43 -0.39 11.46
CA LYS A 124 -14.43 0.70 11.45
C LYS A 124 -14.96 0.88 10.05
N SER A 125 -16.24 1.20 9.92
CA SER A 125 -16.87 1.46 8.62
C SER A 125 -18.12 2.32 8.82
N ASN A 126 -18.49 3.02 7.77
CA ASN A 126 -19.80 3.69 7.66
C ASN A 126 -20.92 2.70 7.29
N ASP A 127 -20.59 1.47 6.85
CA ASP A 127 -21.55 0.40 6.58
C ASP A 127 -21.03 -0.95 7.14
N PRO A 128 -21.46 -1.32 8.37
CA PRO A 128 -21.04 -2.57 9.01
C PRO A 128 -21.42 -3.85 8.23
N ALA A 129 -22.52 -3.82 7.48
CA ALA A 129 -22.94 -4.99 6.70
C ALA A 129 -22.01 -5.22 5.51
N ARG A 130 -21.71 -4.16 4.77
CA ARG A 130 -20.76 -4.22 3.64
C ARG A 130 -19.35 -4.61 4.05
N VAL A 131 -18.83 -4.10 5.16
CA VAL A 131 -17.48 -4.50 5.59
C VAL A 131 -17.43 -5.95 6.06
N ARG A 132 -18.50 -6.48 6.68
CA ARG A 132 -18.59 -7.92 6.96
C ARG A 132 -18.64 -8.76 5.68
N GLN A 133 -19.38 -8.30 4.67
CA GLN A 133 -19.42 -8.96 3.36
C GLN A 133 -18.04 -8.98 2.70
N LEU A 134 -17.31 -7.85 2.70
CA LEU A 134 -15.95 -7.75 2.19
C LEU A 134 -15.01 -8.74 2.91
N LEU A 135 -15.09 -8.79 4.24
CA LEU A 135 -14.24 -9.65 5.07
C LEU A 135 -14.77 -11.10 5.17
N ALA A 136 -15.92 -11.44 4.54
CA ALA A 136 -16.35 -12.82 4.38
C ALA A 136 -15.39 -13.62 3.48
N SER A 137 -14.67 -12.98 2.55
CA SER A 137 -13.63 -13.63 1.74
C SER A 137 -12.50 -14.15 2.64
N PRO A 138 -12.22 -15.47 2.66
CA PRO A 138 -11.09 -16.02 3.40
C PRO A 138 -9.75 -15.49 2.88
N ARG A 139 -9.67 -15.22 1.57
CA ARG A 139 -8.47 -14.68 0.92
C ARG A 139 -8.18 -13.26 1.41
N MET A 140 -9.20 -12.40 1.54
CA MET A 140 -9.07 -11.08 2.12
C MET A 140 -8.47 -11.14 3.54
N ARG A 141 -9.03 -11.99 4.41
CA ARG A 141 -8.54 -12.13 5.78
C ARG A 141 -7.11 -12.64 5.83
N LEU A 142 -6.76 -13.62 4.99
CA LEU A 142 -5.39 -14.15 4.90
C LEU A 142 -4.39 -13.07 4.47
N LEU A 143 -4.72 -12.29 3.44
CA LEU A 143 -3.85 -11.22 2.93
C LEU A 143 -3.68 -10.09 3.96
N LEU A 144 -4.74 -9.73 4.70
CA LEU A 144 -4.68 -8.78 5.81
C LEU A 144 -3.82 -9.32 6.95
N ASP A 145 -4.01 -10.58 7.32
CA ASP A 145 -3.28 -11.22 8.43
C ASP A 145 -1.78 -11.37 8.12
N TRP A 146 -1.43 -11.54 6.86
CA TRP A 146 -0.03 -11.58 6.43
C TRP A 146 0.72 -10.25 6.63
N GLN A 147 -0.01 -9.13 6.77
CA GLN A 147 0.60 -7.81 6.94
C GLN A 147 0.81 -7.48 8.44
N PRO A 148 2.05 -7.52 8.95
CA PRO A 148 2.32 -7.31 10.37
C PRO A 148 2.08 -5.86 10.82
N ARG A 149 2.16 -4.90 9.90
CA ARG A 149 1.95 -3.47 10.13
C ARG A 149 1.01 -2.93 9.08
N ILE A 150 -0.27 -2.91 9.38
CA ILE A 150 -1.28 -2.47 8.42
C ILE A 150 -2.12 -1.32 8.98
N HIS A 151 -2.24 -0.28 8.18
CA HIS A 151 -3.31 0.68 8.18
C HIS A 151 -3.90 0.68 6.77
N PHE A 152 -5.11 0.11 6.64
CA PHE A 152 -5.78 -0.15 5.38
C PHE A 152 -7.16 0.50 5.40
N ALA A 153 -7.49 1.31 4.41
CA ALA A 153 -8.70 2.11 4.42
C ALA A 153 -9.19 2.48 3.02
N VAL A 154 -10.49 2.77 2.93
CA VAL A 154 -11.05 3.60 1.85
C VAL A 154 -11.27 5.00 2.39
N ARG A 155 -10.79 6.02 1.69
CA ARG A 155 -10.87 7.43 2.08
C ARG A 155 -11.18 8.34 0.90
N ASP A 156 -11.74 9.51 1.17
CA ASP A 156 -12.23 10.47 0.17
C ASP A 156 -11.19 11.47 -0.35
N ASP A 157 -10.03 11.52 0.26
CA ASP A 157 -8.97 12.44 -0.17
C ASP A 157 -7.57 11.95 0.18
N GLY A 158 -6.56 12.57 -0.38
CA GLY A 158 -5.15 12.34 -0.05
C GLY A 158 -4.70 12.99 1.27
N GLY A 159 -5.65 13.49 2.11
CA GLY A 159 -5.39 14.26 3.31
C GLY A 159 -5.05 15.72 3.01
N TRP A 160 -4.73 16.52 4.04
CA TRP A 160 -4.54 17.99 3.97
C TRP A 160 -3.59 18.46 2.87
N PHE A 161 -2.61 17.66 2.47
CA PHE A 161 -1.63 17.95 1.41
C PHE A 161 -1.71 17.00 0.21
N GLY A 162 -2.76 16.15 0.15
CA GLY A 162 -2.94 15.18 -0.92
C GLY A 162 -3.73 15.73 -2.11
N ALA A 163 -3.86 14.90 -3.16
CA ALA A 163 -4.72 15.21 -4.28
C ALA A 163 -6.19 15.24 -3.82
N LYS A 164 -6.92 16.27 -4.24
CA LYS A 164 -8.38 16.30 -4.09
C LYS A 164 -8.98 15.45 -5.19
N PHE A 165 -9.77 14.45 -4.80
CA PHE A 165 -10.44 13.60 -5.76
C PHE A 165 -11.74 14.25 -6.27
N PRO A 166 -12.16 13.96 -7.51
CA PRO A 166 -13.48 14.32 -7.99
C PRO A 166 -14.58 13.71 -7.11
N GLN A 167 -15.78 14.28 -7.16
CA GLN A 167 -16.94 13.74 -6.45
C GLN A 167 -17.20 12.29 -6.90
N GLY A 168 -17.41 11.39 -5.95
CA GLY A 168 -17.65 9.96 -6.21
C GLY A 168 -16.37 9.15 -6.52
N VAL A 169 -15.20 9.75 -6.33
CA VAL A 169 -13.90 9.04 -6.39
C VAL A 169 -13.29 8.99 -5.00
N ASP A 170 -12.99 7.80 -4.55
CA ASP A 170 -12.29 7.53 -3.31
C ASP A 170 -10.95 6.81 -3.59
N GLU A 171 -10.13 6.66 -2.58
CA GLU A 171 -8.83 6.01 -2.66
C GLU A 171 -8.79 4.79 -1.74
N LEU A 172 -8.49 3.62 -2.29
CA LEU A 172 -8.02 2.49 -1.50
C LEU A 172 -6.59 2.79 -1.06
N TYR A 173 -6.33 2.72 0.22
CA TYR A 173 -5.13 3.22 0.85
C TYR A 173 -4.53 2.24 1.84
N PHE A 174 -3.23 2.04 1.74
CA PHE A 174 -2.41 1.36 2.75
C PHE A 174 -1.25 2.25 3.16
N GLU A 175 -0.87 2.16 4.43
CA GLU A 175 0.32 2.82 4.93
C GLU A 175 0.97 2.02 6.06
N CYS A 176 2.31 2.03 6.10
CA CYS A 176 3.08 1.57 7.25
C CYS A 176 4.30 2.47 7.50
N ILE A 177 4.75 2.55 8.75
CA ILE A 177 5.96 3.30 9.13
C ILE A 177 7.20 2.57 8.59
N GLY A 178 8.11 3.34 8.02
CA GLY A 178 9.37 2.88 7.46
C GLY A 178 9.31 2.62 5.97
N VAL A 179 10.45 2.26 5.41
CA VAL A 179 10.57 1.81 4.02
C VAL A 179 10.42 0.29 4.00
N LEU A 180 9.33 -0.19 3.42
CA LEU A 180 9.10 -1.63 3.26
C LEU A 180 10.01 -2.17 2.16
N LYS A 181 10.83 -3.16 2.51
CA LYS A 181 11.79 -3.82 1.62
C LYS A 181 11.64 -5.34 1.59
N ASP A 182 10.65 -5.86 2.28
CA ASP A 182 10.29 -7.27 2.20
C ASP A 182 9.50 -7.50 0.90
N HIS A 183 10.06 -8.30 0.02
CA HIS A 183 9.52 -8.55 -1.32
C HIS A 183 8.16 -9.25 -1.26
N GLU A 184 8.04 -10.27 -0.41
CA GLU A 184 6.83 -11.07 -0.28
C GLU A 184 5.69 -10.26 0.36
N LEU A 185 6.01 -9.46 1.39
CA LEU A 185 5.02 -8.56 1.98
C LEU A 185 4.53 -7.51 0.97
N LEU A 186 5.42 -6.97 0.14
CA LEU A 186 5.04 -6.02 -0.91
C LEU A 186 4.15 -6.67 -1.97
N LYS A 187 4.48 -7.88 -2.43
CA LYS A 187 3.65 -8.65 -3.36
C LYS A 187 2.28 -8.92 -2.77
N GLY A 188 2.23 -9.40 -1.53
CA GLY A 188 0.96 -9.62 -0.81
C GLY A 188 0.11 -8.35 -0.66
N LEU A 189 0.73 -7.16 -0.61
CA LEU A 189 -0.01 -5.89 -0.63
C LEU A 189 -0.66 -5.60 -1.98
N PHE A 190 0.02 -5.86 -3.10
CA PHE A 190 -0.58 -5.74 -4.43
C PHE A 190 -1.73 -6.74 -4.61
N ASP A 191 -1.56 -7.98 -4.14
CA ASP A 191 -2.62 -8.99 -4.11
C ASP A 191 -3.81 -8.56 -3.25
N LEU A 192 -3.57 -7.94 -2.08
CA LEU A 192 -4.61 -7.39 -1.22
C LEU A 192 -5.40 -6.28 -1.91
N PHE A 193 -4.74 -5.39 -2.63
CA PHE A 193 -5.39 -4.32 -3.38
C PHE A 193 -6.24 -4.87 -4.52
N ALA A 194 -5.69 -5.83 -5.29
CA ALA A 194 -6.42 -6.50 -6.38
C ALA A 194 -7.68 -7.19 -5.85
N GLU A 195 -7.54 -8.04 -4.83
CA GLU A 195 -8.68 -8.74 -4.20
C GLU A 195 -9.73 -7.76 -3.67
N THR A 196 -9.28 -6.67 -3.01
CA THR A 196 -10.21 -5.69 -2.44
C THR A 196 -11.00 -4.98 -3.52
N LEU A 197 -10.37 -4.50 -4.59
CA LEU A 197 -11.04 -3.82 -5.70
C LEU A 197 -12.03 -4.74 -6.41
N GLU A 198 -11.66 -6.00 -6.62
CA GLU A 198 -12.53 -7.02 -7.18
C GLU A 198 -13.77 -7.26 -6.29
N GLN A 199 -13.58 -7.45 -4.99
CA GLN A 199 -14.67 -7.63 -4.04
C GLN A 199 -15.58 -6.40 -3.96
N LEU A 200 -15.02 -5.19 -3.98
CA LEU A 200 -15.79 -3.95 -4.02
C LEU A 200 -16.64 -3.85 -5.29
N CYS A 201 -16.15 -4.31 -6.45
CA CYS A 201 -16.95 -4.40 -7.68
C CYS A 201 -18.08 -5.41 -7.58
N ILE A 202 -17.80 -6.62 -7.08
CA ILE A 202 -18.81 -7.67 -6.87
C ILE A 202 -19.93 -7.15 -5.94
N MET A 203 -19.59 -6.34 -4.95
CA MET A 203 -20.54 -5.73 -4.00
C MET A 203 -21.25 -4.49 -4.55
N GLY A 204 -20.91 -4.01 -5.75
CA GLY A 204 -21.42 -2.76 -6.31
C GLY A 204 -20.94 -1.51 -5.59
N SER A 205 -19.80 -1.59 -4.88
CA SER A 205 -19.18 -0.47 -4.17
C SER A 205 -17.96 0.11 -4.90
N ALA A 206 -17.56 -0.49 -6.03
CA ALA A 206 -16.58 0.04 -6.96
C ALA A 206 -17.05 -0.20 -8.40
N TYR A 207 -16.59 0.64 -9.32
CA TYR A 207 -16.94 0.52 -10.72
C TYR A 207 -15.69 0.42 -11.58
N GLU A 208 -15.74 -0.43 -12.61
CA GLU A 208 -14.66 -0.62 -13.59
C GLU A 208 -14.50 0.57 -14.55
N THR A 209 -14.75 1.77 -14.04
CA THR A 209 -14.58 3.01 -14.80
C THR A 209 -13.30 3.69 -14.31
N PRO A 210 -12.43 4.14 -15.22
CA PRO A 210 -11.24 4.89 -14.82
C PRO A 210 -11.61 6.11 -13.95
N PRO A 211 -10.97 6.30 -12.79
CA PRO A 211 -11.33 7.40 -11.88
C PRO A 211 -10.93 8.79 -12.38
N GLY A 212 -10.21 8.87 -13.50
CA GLY A 212 -9.73 10.16 -14.07
C GLY A 212 -8.69 10.86 -13.19
N VAL A 213 -8.05 10.14 -12.26
CA VAL A 213 -7.05 10.67 -11.34
C VAL A 213 -5.74 9.93 -11.54
N THR A 214 -4.64 10.69 -11.66
CA THR A 214 -3.25 10.17 -11.66
C THR A 214 -2.55 10.62 -10.39
N LEU A 215 -1.85 9.69 -9.71
CA LEU A 215 -1.15 9.89 -8.45
C LEU A 215 0.33 10.29 -8.65
#